data_306702257b79597eac1f937e6ed564a0
#
_entry.id   306702257b79597eac1f937e6ed564a0
#
_cell.length_a   1.000
_cell.length_b   1.000
_cell.length_c   1.000
_cell.angle_alpha   90.00
_cell.angle_beta   90.00
_cell.angle_gamma   90.00
#
_symmetry.space_group_name_H-M   'P 1'
#
loop_
_entity.id
_entity.type
_entity.pdbx_description
1 polymer ?
#
loop_
_entity_poly.entity_id
_entity_poly.type
_entity_poly.pdbx_seq_one_letter_code
_entity_poly.pdbx_strand_id
1 'polypeptide(L)'
;IGKKPHKPSCASPTNTHTNLVVSDIPLSLYLHFPWCEKKCPYCDFNSHEVGNTFPENEYVDSLLADLDLESQAETRAIHSMFFGGGTPSLFSADSISRILAHTRTQLPLDEGVEITLEANPGAIDNTRITGFRRAGVNRLSLGVQSFDDEKLGQLGRIHSAADARDAFQQARGAGFNNINLDLMHGLPGQTWREAEFDLQQAISLAPEHISWYQLTIEPNTIFYNKPPRLPVEETLVDIYERGMQLLADNNYARYEISAFARPGRQSVHNQNYWRFGDYLGIGAGAHGKLTVEDKIYRTTKTRL
;
A
#
# COMPACT_ATOMS: atom_id res chain seq x y z
N ILE A 1 23.16 -60.43 -40.11
CA ILE A 1 21.85 -59.75 -40.32
C ILE A 1 21.59 -58.99 -39.02
N GLY A 2 22.04 -57.71 -38.94
CA GLY A 2 21.94 -56.89 -37.80
C GLY A 2 20.67 -55.99 -37.84
N LYS A 3 19.83 -56.07 -36.86
CA LYS A 3 18.73 -55.12 -36.64
C LYS A 3 19.27 -53.87 -35.91
N LYS A 4 19.12 -52.70 -36.55
CA LYS A 4 19.36 -51.37 -35.90
C LYS A 4 18.26 -51.08 -34.87
N PRO A 5 18.59 -50.51 -33.71
CA PRO A 5 17.57 -50.09 -32.77
C PRO A 5 16.90 -48.78 -33.21
N HIS A 6 15.56 -48.75 -33.11
CA HIS A 6 14.73 -47.55 -33.30
C HIS A 6 15.06 -46.52 -32.25
N LYS A 7 15.36 -45.27 -32.66
CA LYS A 7 15.39 -44.10 -31.79
C LYS A 7 13.96 -43.66 -31.52
N PRO A 8 13.57 -43.37 -30.28
CA PRO A 8 12.29 -42.74 -30.01
C PRO A 8 12.34 -41.26 -30.46
N SER A 9 11.32 -40.86 -31.22
CA SER A 9 11.13 -39.47 -31.66
C SER A 9 10.82 -38.62 -30.44
N CYS A 10 11.67 -37.66 -30.13
CA CYS A 10 11.41 -36.60 -29.17
C CYS A 10 10.32 -35.70 -29.78
N ALA A 11 9.11 -35.77 -29.26
CA ALA A 11 8.09 -34.77 -29.55
C ALA A 11 8.52 -33.44 -28.92
N SER A 12 8.66 -32.41 -29.74
CA SER A 12 8.91 -31.04 -29.29
C SER A 12 7.75 -30.56 -28.41
N PRO A 13 8.01 -29.92 -27.29
CA PRO A 13 6.93 -29.30 -26.50
C PRO A 13 6.27 -28.20 -27.36
N THR A 14 4.99 -28.34 -27.62
CA THR A 14 4.18 -27.28 -28.19
C THR A 14 4.14 -26.15 -27.17
N ASN A 15 4.90 -25.09 -27.44
CA ASN A 15 4.85 -23.83 -26.70
C ASN A 15 3.50 -23.19 -27.02
N THR A 16 2.49 -23.45 -26.20
CA THR A 16 1.25 -22.67 -26.18
C THR A 16 1.57 -21.35 -25.50
N HIS A 17 2.16 -20.41 -26.23
CA HIS A 17 2.09 -19.00 -25.88
C HIS A 17 0.62 -18.61 -25.95
N THR A 18 -0.08 -18.60 -24.84
CA THR A 18 -1.33 -17.87 -24.69
C THR A 18 -0.95 -16.40 -24.91
N ASN A 19 -1.23 -15.88 -26.11
CA ASN A 19 -1.22 -14.45 -26.35
C ASN A 19 -2.29 -13.84 -25.44
N LEU A 20 -1.89 -13.32 -24.29
CA LEU A 20 -2.74 -12.47 -23.47
C LEU A 20 -3.12 -11.27 -24.34
N VAL A 21 -4.38 -11.15 -24.68
CA VAL A 21 -4.90 -9.95 -25.30
C VAL A 21 -4.71 -8.83 -24.27
N VAL A 22 -4.26 -7.66 -24.68
CA VAL A 22 -4.00 -6.50 -23.77
C VAL A 22 -5.21 -6.18 -22.91
N SER A 23 -6.43 -6.47 -23.37
CA SER A 23 -7.67 -6.35 -22.60
C SER A 23 -7.76 -7.24 -21.36
N ASP A 24 -6.94 -8.30 -21.26
CA ASP A 24 -7.01 -9.27 -20.16
C ASP A 24 -6.04 -8.94 -18.99
N ILE A 25 -5.17 -7.94 -19.18
CA ILE A 25 -4.25 -7.49 -18.12
C ILE A 25 -5.00 -6.57 -17.18
N PRO A 26 -5.10 -6.93 -15.87
CA PRO A 26 -5.80 -6.09 -14.91
C PRO A 26 -5.20 -4.70 -14.82
N LEU A 27 -6.04 -3.68 -14.63
CA LEU A 27 -5.62 -2.28 -14.52
C LEU A 27 -5.95 -1.72 -13.15
N SER A 28 -4.95 -1.15 -12.49
CA SER A 28 -5.09 -0.41 -11.22
C SER A 28 -4.86 1.08 -11.42
N LEU A 29 -5.36 1.89 -10.49
CA LEU A 29 -5.08 3.32 -10.42
C LEU A 29 -4.38 3.64 -9.10
N TYR A 30 -3.19 4.23 -9.17
CA TYR A 30 -2.45 4.76 -8.03
C TYR A 30 -2.47 6.29 -8.05
N LEU A 31 -2.90 6.90 -6.96
CA LEU A 31 -2.93 8.36 -6.80
C LEU A 31 -1.94 8.75 -5.69
N HIS A 32 -0.97 9.58 -6.04
CA HIS A 32 0.07 10.00 -5.11
C HIS A 32 -0.27 11.31 -4.42
N PHE A 33 -0.14 11.34 -3.10
CA PHE A 33 -0.39 12.51 -2.24
C PHE A 33 0.91 12.87 -1.51
N PRO A 34 1.62 13.93 -1.94
CA PRO A 34 2.99 14.17 -1.49
C PRO A 34 3.10 14.96 -0.17
N TRP A 35 2.06 15.06 0.63
CA TRP A 35 2.11 15.80 1.90
C TRP A 35 1.93 14.91 3.12
N CYS A 36 2.71 15.25 4.16
CA CYS A 36 2.60 14.72 5.50
C CYS A 36 2.49 15.88 6.50
N GLU A 37 1.84 15.67 7.62
CA GLU A 37 1.88 16.60 8.74
C GLU A 37 3.31 16.74 9.28
N LYS A 38 4.04 15.62 9.37
CA LYS A 38 5.45 15.53 9.68
C LYS A 38 6.11 14.42 8.89
N LYS A 39 7.28 14.69 8.30
CA LYS A 39 8.06 13.66 7.60
C LYS A 39 8.85 12.82 8.58
N CYS A 40 8.66 11.52 8.52
CA CYS A 40 9.37 10.57 9.38
C CYS A 40 10.85 10.47 9.00
N PRO A 41 11.78 10.31 9.96
CA PRO A 41 13.22 10.32 9.73
C PRO A 41 13.73 9.14 8.88
N TYR A 42 12.94 8.08 8.71
CA TYR A 42 13.24 6.90 7.88
C TYR A 42 12.62 6.94 6.49
N CYS A 43 11.68 7.86 6.24
CA CYS A 43 10.85 7.84 5.04
C CYS A 43 11.57 8.42 3.81
N ASP A 44 11.73 7.60 2.76
CA ASP A 44 12.32 7.96 1.47
C ASP A 44 11.27 8.33 0.41
N PHE A 45 9.98 8.21 0.72
CA PHE A 45 8.90 8.53 -0.21
C PHE A 45 8.95 9.99 -0.66
N ASN A 46 8.39 10.26 -1.85
CA ASN A 46 8.17 11.62 -2.32
C ASN A 46 7.10 12.28 -1.45
N SER A 47 7.49 12.75 -0.27
CA SER A 47 6.61 13.41 0.68
C SER A 47 7.28 14.63 1.29
N HIS A 48 6.47 15.67 1.57
CA HIS A 48 6.89 16.96 2.10
C HIS A 48 6.01 17.31 3.30
N GLU A 49 6.60 17.98 4.29
CA GLU A 49 5.80 18.49 5.40
C GLU A 49 4.86 19.60 4.92
N VAL A 50 3.64 19.58 5.43
CA VAL A 50 2.68 20.66 5.18
C VAL A 50 3.23 21.94 5.82
N GLY A 51 3.40 22.97 4.99
CA GLY A 51 3.80 24.30 5.46
C GLY A 51 2.62 25.10 6.04
N ASN A 52 2.79 26.42 6.09
CA ASN A 52 1.73 27.34 6.55
C ASN A 52 0.49 27.34 5.62
N THR A 53 0.64 26.87 4.40
CA THR A 53 -0.43 26.77 3.41
C THR A 53 -0.49 25.35 2.86
N PHE A 54 -1.67 24.78 2.86
CA PHE A 54 -1.92 23.46 2.25
C PHE A 54 -2.74 23.67 0.96
N PRO A 55 -2.13 23.53 -0.24
CA PRO A 55 -2.77 23.83 -1.50
C PRO A 55 -3.68 22.68 -1.95
N GLU A 56 -4.67 22.30 -1.13
CA GLU A 56 -5.50 21.12 -1.35
C GLU A 56 -6.26 21.19 -2.67
N ASN A 57 -6.96 22.30 -2.92
CA ASN A 57 -7.80 22.43 -4.11
C ASN A 57 -6.97 22.48 -5.39
N GLU A 58 -5.88 23.26 -5.41
CA GLU A 58 -5.00 23.36 -6.56
C GLU A 58 -4.36 22.01 -6.90
N TYR A 59 -4.02 21.24 -5.87
CA TYR A 59 -3.48 19.91 -6.10
C TYR A 59 -4.53 18.94 -6.63
N VAL A 60 -5.73 18.97 -6.09
CA VAL A 60 -6.84 18.16 -6.61
C VAL A 60 -7.13 18.51 -8.06
N ASP A 61 -7.18 19.80 -8.41
CA ASP A 61 -7.36 20.23 -9.81
C ASP A 61 -6.25 19.69 -10.72
N SER A 62 -5.01 19.71 -10.25
CA SER A 62 -3.87 19.16 -10.99
C SER A 62 -3.94 17.64 -11.12
N LEU A 63 -4.39 16.92 -10.08
CA LEU A 63 -4.63 15.47 -10.13
C LEU A 63 -5.70 15.12 -11.16
N LEU A 64 -6.80 15.88 -11.21
CA LEU A 64 -7.87 15.63 -12.17
C LEU A 64 -7.39 15.86 -13.61
N ALA A 65 -6.65 16.93 -13.85
CA ALA A 65 -6.06 17.20 -15.17
C ALA A 65 -5.04 16.11 -15.59
N ASP A 66 -4.25 15.60 -14.66
CA ASP A 66 -3.32 14.49 -14.91
C ASP A 66 -4.08 13.18 -15.22
N LEU A 67 -5.17 12.92 -14.50
CA LEU A 67 -6.05 11.78 -14.78
C LEU A 67 -6.68 11.87 -16.17
N ASP A 68 -7.16 13.06 -16.56
CA ASP A 68 -7.72 13.27 -17.91
C ASP A 68 -6.70 12.95 -19.00
N LEU A 69 -5.43 13.28 -18.80
CA LEU A 69 -4.36 12.97 -19.76
C LEU A 69 -4.07 11.46 -19.83
N GLU A 70 -3.93 10.80 -18.68
CA GLU A 70 -3.55 9.38 -18.62
C GLU A 70 -4.70 8.44 -19.03
N SER A 71 -5.95 8.88 -18.91
CA SER A 71 -7.11 8.08 -19.25
C SER A 71 -7.52 8.13 -20.73
N GLN A 72 -6.98 9.05 -21.54
CA GLN A 72 -7.44 9.34 -22.91
C GLN A 72 -7.55 8.13 -23.85
N ALA A 73 -6.61 7.18 -23.72
CA ALA A 73 -6.57 5.99 -24.57
C ALA A 73 -6.93 4.71 -23.83
N GLU A 74 -7.34 4.82 -22.56
CA GLU A 74 -7.61 3.65 -21.72
C GLU A 74 -9.10 3.34 -21.70
N THR A 75 -9.44 2.08 -21.92
CA THR A 75 -10.83 1.60 -21.94
C THR A 75 -11.10 0.46 -20.97
N ARG A 76 -10.04 -0.08 -20.36
CA ARG A 76 -10.15 -1.16 -19.37
C ARG A 76 -10.77 -0.66 -18.07
N ALA A 77 -11.53 -1.53 -17.41
CA ALA A 77 -12.06 -1.21 -16.10
C ALA A 77 -10.96 -1.24 -15.03
N ILE A 78 -11.04 -0.30 -14.10
CA ILE A 78 -10.18 -0.23 -12.92
C ILE A 78 -10.68 -1.21 -11.87
N HIS A 79 -9.86 -2.19 -11.46
CA HIS A 79 -10.22 -3.16 -10.43
C HIS A 79 -9.70 -2.81 -9.04
N SER A 80 -8.75 -1.86 -8.93
CA SER A 80 -8.34 -1.29 -7.65
C SER A 80 -7.86 0.14 -7.80
N MET A 81 -8.16 0.96 -6.79
CA MET A 81 -7.66 2.32 -6.63
C MET A 81 -6.90 2.42 -5.30
N PHE A 82 -5.78 3.12 -5.31
CA PHE A 82 -4.96 3.29 -4.12
C PHE A 82 -4.53 4.75 -3.97
N PHE A 83 -4.99 5.38 -2.90
CA PHE A 83 -4.61 6.72 -2.48
C PHE A 83 -3.45 6.58 -1.50
N GLY A 84 -2.24 6.91 -1.93
CA GLY A 84 -1.02 6.66 -1.16
C GLY A 84 0.04 7.76 -1.28
N GLY A 85 1.20 7.51 -0.69
CA GLY A 85 2.38 8.38 -0.78
C GLY A 85 2.80 9.01 0.54
N GLY A 86 2.42 10.25 0.79
CA GLY A 86 2.63 10.92 2.08
C GLY A 86 1.52 10.55 3.08
N THR A 87 0.49 11.37 3.15
CA THR A 87 -0.67 11.15 4.04
C THR A 87 -1.95 11.58 3.34
N PRO A 88 -2.57 10.72 2.52
CA PRO A 88 -3.81 11.04 1.82
C PRO A 88 -4.95 11.48 2.74
N SER A 89 -4.99 10.98 3.98
CA SER A 89 -6.00 11.36 4.98
C SER A 89 -5.91 12.82 5.47
N LEU A 90 -4.90 13.57 5.06
CA LEU A 90 -4.86 15.03 5.27
C LEU A 90 -5.87 15.77 4.38
N PHE A 91 -6.20 15.20 3.24
CA PHE A 91 -7.19 15.77 2.32
C PHE A 91 -8.60 15.61 2.88
N SER A 92 -9.48 16.54 2.53
CA SER A 92 -10.87 16.50 2.95
C SER A 92 -11.63 15.33 2.27
N ALA A 93 -12.70 14.89 2.91
CA ALA A 93 -13.60 13.90 2.32
C ALA A 93 -14.24 14.41 1.01
N ASP A 94 -14.46 15.72 0.90
CA ASP A 94 -14.98 16.35 -0.32
C ASP A 94 -13.98 16.25 -1.46
N SER A 95 -12.70 16.46 -1.21
CA SER A 95 -11.61 16.27 -2.19
C SER A 95 -11.54 14.82 -2.67
N ILE A 96 -11.59 13.85 -1.76
CA ILE A 96 -11.61 12.43 -2.11
C ILE A 96 -12.87 12.08 -2.91
N SER A 97 -14.03 12.59 -2.51
CA SER A 97 -15.29 12.40 -3.24
C SER A 97 -15.23 12.96 -4.64
N ARG A 98 -14.66 14.16 -4.80
CA ARG A 98 -14.47 14.83 -6.10
C ARG A 98 -13.57 14.03 -7.03
N ILE A 99 -12.45 13.51 -6.52
CA ILE A 99 -11.54 12.65 -7.29
C ILE A 99 -12.24 11.37 -7.73
N LEU A 100 -12.93 10.68 -6.82
CA LEU A 100 -13.66 9.45 -7.13
C LEU A 100 -14.80 9.67 -8.14
N ALA A 101 -15.55 10.79 -8.01
CA ALA A 101 -16.59 11.14 -8.96
C ALA A 101 -16.02 11.40 -10.36
N HIS A 102 -14.91 12.15 -10.45
CA HIS A 102 -14.25 12.43 -11.71
C HIS A 102 -13.67 11.14 -12.34
N THR A 103 -13.02 10.28 -11.56
CA THR A 103 -12.50 9.00 -12.07
C THR A 103 -13.62 8.17 -12.74
N ARG A 104 -14.81 8.12 -12.13
CA ARG A 104 -15.96 7.40 -12.68
C ARG A 104 -16.47 7.97 -14.01
N THR A 105 -16.18 9.23 -14.32
CA THR A 105 -16.53 9.84 -15.61
C THR A 105 -15.50 9.55 -16.69
N GLN A 106 -14.25 9.28 -16.30
CA GLN A 106 -13.12 9.06 -17.22
C GLN A 106 -12.89 7.57 -17.53
N LEU A 107 -13.06 6.70 -16.53
CA LEU A 107 -12.71 5.28 -16.61
C LEU A 107 -13.85 4.41 -16.04
N PRO A 108 -14.16 3.28 -16.66
CA PRO A 108 -15.03 2.30 -16.05
C PRO A 108 -14.40 1.74 -14.79
N LEU A 109 -15.20 1.45 -13.77
CA LEU A 109 -14.78 0.76 -12.56
C LEU A 109 -15.45 -0.60 -12.50
N ASP A 110 -14.70 -1.62 -12.05
CA ASP A 110 -15.26 -2.95 -11.81
C ASP A 110 -16.34 -2.91 -10.71
N GLU A 111 -17.28 -3.83 -10.80
CA GLU A 111 -18.22 -4.08 -9.71
C GLU A 111 -17.44 -4.55 -8.47
N GLY A 112 -17.55 -3.80 -7.37
CA GLY A 112 -16.80 -4.10 -6.13
C GLY A 112 -15.32 -3.70 -6.15
N VAL A 113 -14.93 -2.74 -7.01
CA VAL A 113 -13.58 -2.17 -7.05
C VAL A 113 -13.03 -1.89 -5.64
N GLU A 114 -11.81 -2.36 -5.34
CA GLU A 114 -11.11 -2.03 -4.09
C GLU A 114 -10.63 -0.58 -4.15
N ILE A 115 -11.07 0.25 -3.21
CA ILE A 115 -10.65 1.65 -3.08
C ILE A 115 -9.99 1.83 -1.72
N THR A 116 -8.66 1.83 -1.72
CA THR A 116 -7.83 1.96 -0.52
C THR A 116 -7.41 3.42 -0.31
N LEU A 117 -7.44 3.88 0.94
CA LEU A 117 -6.88 5.16 1.36
C LEU A 117 -5.93 4.94 2.55
N GLU A 118 -4.69 5.45 2.41
CA GLU A 118 -3.73 5.47 3.50
C GLU A 118 -4.05 6.60 4.50
N ALA A 119 -3.97 6.28 5.79
CA ALA A 119 -4.27 7.20 6.86
C ALA A 119 -3.25 7.12 8.00
N ASN A 120 -2.89 8.29 8.53
CA ASN A 120 -2.12 8.39 9.76
C ASN A 120 -3.09 8.49 10.94
N PRO A 121 -2.98 7.63 11.98
CA PRO A 121 -3.86 7.67 13.14
C PRO A 121 -3.98 9.05 13.82
N GLY A 122 -2.89 9.84 13.87
CA GLY A 122 -2.91 11.17 14.43
C GLY A 122 -3.54 12.26 13.55
N ALA A 123 -3.78 11.97 12.28
CA ALA A 123 -4.30 12.94 11.29
C ALA A 123 -5.76 12.68 10.89
N ILE A 124 -6.46 11.75 11.57
CA ILE A 124 -7.84 11.41 11.25
C ILE A 124 -8.74 11.48 12.50
N ASP A 125 -9.97 11.88 12.26
CA ASP A 125 -11.05 11.86 13.24
C ASP A 125 -12.28 11.12 12.67
N ASN A 126 -13.29 10.91 13.51
CA ASN A 126 -14.51 10.20 13.12
C ASN A 126 -15.25 10.88 11.95
N THR A 127 -15.19 12.21 11.84
CA THR A 127 -15.83 12.98 10.77
C THR A 127 -15.16 12.68 9.43
N ARG A 128 -13.82 12.72 9.38
CA ARG A 128 -13.05 12.40 8.20
C ARG A 128 -13.22 10.94 7.77
N ILE A 129 -13.11 9.99 8.71
CA ILE A 129 -13.28 8.56 8.44
C ILE A 129 -14.66 8.27 7.85
N THR A 130 -15.72 8.82 8.48
CA THR A 130 -17.09 8.67 7.98
C THR A 130 -17.27 9.30 6.60
N GLY A 131 -16.65 10.47 6.39
CA GLY A 131 -16.63 11.15 5.10
C GLY A 131 -15.96 10.32 4.00
N PHE A 132 -14.80 9.75 4.25
CA PHE A 132 -14.11 8.86 3.30
C PHE A 132 -14.95 7.63 2.95
N ARG A 133 -15.60 7.02 3.97
CA ARG A 133 -16.49 5.89 3.74
C ARG A 133 -17.67 6.27 2.85
N ARG A 134 -18.29 7.44 3.06
CA ARG A 134 -19.39 7.97 2.23
C ARG A 134 -18.93 8.33 0.82
N ALA A 135 -17.71 8.84 0.65
CA ALA A 135 -17.13 9.14 -0.66
C ALA A 135 -16.96 7.87 -1.52
N GLY A 136 -16.87 6.69 -0.89
CA GLY A 136 -16.74 5.41 -1.58
C GLY A 136 -15.47 4.64 -1.27
N VAL A 137 -14.59 5.16 -0.39
CA VAL A 137 -13.45 4.38 0.12
C VAL A 137 -13.99 3.15 0.85
N ASN A 138 -13.48 1.96 0.51
CA ASN A 138 -13.96 0.70 1.08
C ASN A 138 -12.87 -0.12 1.79
N ARG A 139 -11.61 0.32 1.67
CA ARG A 139 -10.47 -0.24 2.40
C ARG A 139 -9.65 0.91 3.01
N LEU A 140 -9.23 0.77 4.25
CA LEU A 140 -8.40 1.75 4.95
C LEU A 140 -7.05 1.12 5.33
N SER A 141 -5.93 1.82 5.10
CA SER A 141 -4.60 1.42 5.55
C SER A 141 -4.14 2.38 6.64
N LEU A 142 -4.01 1.90 7.88
CA LEU A 142 -3.62 2.70 9.03
C LEU A 142 -2.13 2.54 9.32
N GLY A 143 -1.37 3.61 9.19
CA GLY A 143 0.07 3.65 9.45
C GLY A 143 0.39 3.68 10.94
N VAL A 144 0.17 2.58 11.64
CA VAL A 144 0.37 2.43 13.09
C VAL A 144 1.83 2.39 13.46
N GLN A 145 2.61 1.58 12.78
CA GLN A 145 4.04 1.30 12.92
C GLN A 145 4.43 0.53 14.18
N SER A 146 3.93 0.91 15.37
CA SER A 146 4.10 0.22 16.65
C SER A 146 2.96 0.59 17.62
N PHE A 147 2.73 -0.25 18.61
CA PHE A 147 1.86 0.05 19.76
C PHE A 147 2.65 0.40 21.03
N ASP A 148 3.94 0.66 20.87
CA ASP A 148 4.84 1.15 21.91
C ASP A 148 5.17 2.63 21.65
N ASP A 149 4.78 3.50 22.58
CA ASP A 149 4.96 4.95 22.45
C ASP A 149 6.44 5.38 22.42
N GLU A 150 7.34 4.64 23.07
CA GLU A 150 8.78 4.90 22.97
C GLU A 150 9.29 4.61 21.55
N LYS A 151 8.89 3.48 20.95
CA LYS A 151 9.27 3.13 19.58
C LYS A 151 8.66 4.12 18.59
N LEU A 152 7.40 4.54 18.77
CA LEU A 152 6.78 5.60 17.97
C LEU A 152 7.56 6.91 18.04
N GLY A 153 7.97 7.32 19.25
CA GLY A 153 8.83 8.49 19.44
C GLY A 153 10.18 8.38 18.72
N GLN A 154 10.84 7.22 18.78
CA GLN A 154 12.09 6.94 18.06
C GLN A 154 11.91 6.99 16.54
N LEU A 155 10.75 6.59 16.02
CA LEU A 155 10.37 6.69 14.61
C LEU A 155 9.95 8.11 14.20
N GLY A 156 9.89 9.07 15.12
CA GLY A 156 9.43 10.43 14.86
C GLY A 156 7.94 10.54 14.57
N ARG A 157 7.15 9.53 14.98
CA ARG A 157 5.69 9.54 14.83
C ARG A 157 5.06 10.56 15.77
N ILE A 158 3.95 11.17 15.33
CA ILE A 158 3.22 12.19 16.08
C ILE A 158 2.02 11.63 16.83
N HIS A 159 1.58 10.42 16.48
CA HIS A 159 0.49 9.71 17.16
C HIS A 159 1.02 8.76 18.25
N SER A 160 0.17 8.46 19.20
CA SER A 160 0.38 7.47 20.24
C SER A 160 -0.24 6.11 19.90
N ALA A 161 0.11 5.08 20.67
CA ALA A 161 -0.56 3.77 20.58
C ALA A 161 -2.06 3.85 20.90
N ALA A 162 -2.48 4.78 21.76
CA ALA A 162 -3.89 5.05 22.04
C ALA A 162 -4.59 5.59 20.78
N ASP A 163 -4.02 6.61 20.13
CA ASP A 163 -4.56 7.18 18.89
C ASP A 163 -4.72 6.11 17.79
N ALA A 164 -3.77 5.17 17.69
CA ALA A 164 -3.84 4.07 16.73
C ALA A 164 -5.04 3.14 17.01
N ARG A 165 -5.28 2.79 18.28
CA ARG A 165 -6.44 1.97 18.66
C ARG A 165 -7.75 2.72 18.41
N ASP A 166 -7.82 3.99 18.76
CA ASP A 166 -8.99 4.84 18.59
C ASP A 166 -9.32 5.02 17.11
N ALA A 167 -8.32 5.28 16.26
CA ALA A 167 -8.51 5.37 14.81
C ALA A 167 -9.07 4.07 14.23
N PHE A 168 -8.59 2.90 14.67
CA PHE A 168 -9.14 1.62 14.26
C PHE A 168 -10.60 1.44 14.68
N GLN A 169 -10.95 1.76 15.94
CA GLN A 169 -12.32 1.65 16.43
C GLN A 169 -13.26 2.61 15.71
N GLN A 170 -12.82 3.84 15.43
CA GLN A 170 -13.57 4.81 14.65
C GLN A 170 -13.82 4.31 13.22
N ALA A 171 -12.80 3.70 12.59
CA ALA A 171 -12.95 3.10 11.25
C ALA A 171 -13.99 1.98 11.26
N ARG A 172 -13.97 1.10 12.26
CA ARG A 172 -15.00 0.07 12.44
C ARG A 172 -16.39 0.69 12.65
N GLY A 173 -16.49 1.70 13.51
CA GLY A 173 -17.74 2.42 13.76
C GLY A 173 -18.31 3.11 12.52
N ALA A 174 -17.45 3.59 11.63
CA ALA A 174 -17.83 4.16 10.33
C ALA A 174 -18.21 3.12 9.26
N GLY A 175 -18.13 1.81 9.57
CA GLY A 175 -18.54 0.72 8.69
C GLY A 175 -17.43 0.21 7.75
N PHE A 176 -16.15 0.47 8.02
CA PHE A 176 -15.07 -0.21 7.33
C PHE A 176 -14.95 -1.66 7.81
N ASN A 177 -15.05 -2.59 6.89
CA ASN A 177 -14.89 -4.04 7.11
C ASN A 177 -13.68 -4.61 6.37
N ASN A 178 -12.80 -3.74 5.89
CA ASN A 178 -11.52 -4.07 5.28
C ASN A 178 -10.49 -3.01 5.74
N ILE A 179 -9.75 -3.35 6.80
CA ILE A 179 -8.76 -2.46 7.41
C ILE A 179 -7.43 -3.19 7.42
N ASN A 180 -6.40 -2.50 6.95
CA ASN A 180 -5.01 -2.89 7.11
C ASN A 180 -4.37 -2.09 8.25
N LEU A 181 -3.54 -2.76 9.04
CA LEU A 181 -2.61 -2.12 9.97
C LEU A 181 -1.19 -2.27 9.43
N ASP A 182 -0.51 -1.14 9.21
CA ASP A 182 0.90 -1.12 8.87
C ASP A 182 1.72 -1.13 10.16
N LEU A 183 2.54 -2.15 10.34
CA LEU A 183 3.46 -2.33 11.47
C LEU A 183 4.89 -2.49 10.98
N MET A 184 5.82 -2.04 11.79
CA MET A 184 7.23 -2.20 11.51
C MET A 184 7.89 -3.11 12.55
N HIS A 185 8.91 -3.86 12.11
CA HIS A 185 9.81 -4.58 13.00
C HIS A 185 11.26 -4.22 12.73
N GLY A 186 12.17 -4.69 13.58
CA GLY A 186 13.57 -4.29 13.52
C GLY A 186 13.78 -2.84 13.93
N LEU A 187 12.90 -2.30 14.77
CA LEU A 187 12.97 -0.93 15.27
C LEU A 187 14.21 -0.72 16.14
N PRO A 188 14.64 0.53 16.40
CA PRO A 188 15.82 0.81 17.19
C PRO A 188 15.81 0.06 18.53
N GLY A 189 16.82 -0.81 18.75
CA GLY A 189 16.95 -1.64 19.94
C GLY A 189 15.84 -2.65 20.20
N GLN A 190 14.96 -2.92 19.23
CA GLN A 190 13.79 -3.79 19.40
C GLN A 190 14.21 -5.23 19.71
N THR A 191 13.57 -5.80 20.71
CA THR A 191 13.64 -7.21 21.08
C THR A 191 12.46 -7.99 20.50
N TRP A 192 12.54 -9.33 20.51
CA TRP A 192 11.40 -10.18 20.15
C TRP A 192 10.14 -9.85 20.98
N ARG A 193 10.29 -9.66 22.30
CA ARG A 193 9.14 -9.40 23.19
C ARG A 193 8.39 -8.12 22.81
N GLU A 194 9.10 -7.09 22.37
CA GLU A 194 8.50 -5.83 21.92
C GLU A 194 7.82 -6.02 20.55
N ALA A 195 8.42 -6.76 19.62
CA ALA A 195 7.81 -7.10 18.34
C ALA A 195 6.58 -8.01 18.51
N GLU A 196 6.65 -8.99 19.41
CA GLU A 196 5.53 -9.86 19.79
C GLU A 196 4.37 -9.04 20.36
N PHE A 197 4.67 -8.08 21.24
CA PHE A 197 3.67 -7.18 21.81
C PHE A 197 2.91 -6.41 20.71
N ASP A 198 3.63 -5.81 19.77
CA ASP A 198 3.04 -5.07 18.65
C ASP A 198 2.11 -5.97 17.82
N LEU A 199 2.54 -7.17 17.46
CA LEU A 199 1.73 -8.14 16.73
C LEU A 199 0.50 -8.59 17.53
N GLN A 200 0.63 -8.87 18.82
CA GLN A 200 -0.49 -9.25 19.67
C GLN A 200 -1.53 -8.13 19.79
N GLN A 201 -1.09 -6.87 19.91
CA GLN A 201 -1.98 -5.72 19.89
C GLN A 201 -2.75 -5.63 18.57
N ALA A 202 -2.06 -5.76 17.43
CA ALA A 202 -2.70 -5.75 16.11
C ALA A 202 -3.70 -6.90 15.96
N ILE A 203 -3.31 -8.11 16.30
CA ILE A 203 -4.15 -9.31 16.22
C ILE A 203 -5.41 -9.16 17.09
N SER A 204 -5.28 -8.56 18.28
CA SER A 204 -6.42 -8.34 19.20
C SER A 204 -7.47 -7.39 18.62
N LEU A 205 -7.08 -6.45 17.77
CA LEU A 205 -7.98 -5.55 17.05
C LEU A 205 -8.74 -6.27 15.92
N ALA A 206 -8.28 -7.44 15.52
CA ALA A 206 -8.86 -8.28 14.48
C ALA A 206 -9.04 -7.59 13.12
N PRO A 207 -8.00 -6.95 12.55
CA PRO A 207 -8.05 -6.41 11.21
C PRO A 207 -8.18 -7.54 10.16
N GLU A 208 -8.54 -7.20 8.94
CA GLU A 208 -8.55 -8.14 7.81
C GLU A 208 -7.17 -8.36 7.23
N HIS A 209 -6.27 -7.39 7.45
CA HIS A 209 -4.95 -7.37 6.82
C HIS A 209 -3.92 -6.74 7.78
N ILE A 210 -2.69 -7.24 7.76
CA ILE A 210 -1.54 -6.69 8.48
C ILE A 210 -0.39 -6.59 7.49
N SER A 211 0.14 -5.38 7.28
CA SER A 211 1.43 -5.17 6.64
C SER A 211 2.49 -5.14 7.75
N TRP A 212 3.42 -6.07 7.73
CA TRP A 212 4.48 -6.14 8.74
C TRP A 212 5.84 -6.19 8.08
N TYR A 213 6.56 -5.06 8.10
CA TYR A 213 7.78 -4.86 7.34
C TYR A 213 8.94 -4.38 8.19
N GLN A 214 10.15 -4.74 7.75
CA GLN A 214 11.38 -4.39 8.46
C GLN A 214 11.73 -2.93 8.24
N LEU A 215 12.18 -2.22 9.29
CA LEU A 215 12.80 -0.91 9.15
C LEU A 215 14.11 -1.05 8.36
N THR A 216 14.16 -0.37 7.21
CA THR A 216 15.35 -0.24 6.37
C THR A 216 15.91 1.18 6.44
N ILE A 217 17.21 1.33 6.27
CA ILE A 217 17.87 2.64 6.25
C ILE A 217 18.07 3.04 4.79
N GLU A 218 17.17 3.86 4.29
CA GLU A 218 17.18 4.27 2.90
C GLU A 218 18.02 5.54 2.68
N PRO A 219 18.72 5.66 1.52
CA PRO A 219 19.44 6.87 1.16
C PRO A 219 18.55 8.13 1.17
N ASN A 220 19.15 9.28 1.42
CA ASN A 220 18.46 10.58 1.48
C ASN A 220 17.46 10.75 2.64
N THR A 221 17.55 9.89 3.67
CA THR A 221 16.77 10.02 4.90
C THR A 221 17.60 10.57 6.05
N ILE A 222 16.93 11.01 7.11
CA ILE A 222 17.62 11.43 8.34
C ILE A 222 18.35 10.24 8.96
N PHE A 223 17.73 9.05 8.97
CA PHE A 223 18.33 7.83 9.50
C PHE A 223 19.55 7.38 8.71
N TYR A 224 19.62 7.65 7.41
CA TYR A 224 20.84 7.38 6.63
C TYR A 224 22.02 8.24 7.11
N ASN A 225 21.76 9.52 7.41
CA ASN A 225 22.81 10.44 7.87
C ASN A 225 23.17 10.27 9.36
N LYS A 226 22.20 9.80 10.17
CA LYS A 226 22.33 9.55 11.61
C LYS A 226 21.62 8.24 11.96
N PRO A 227 22.21 7.09 11.60
CA PRO A 227 21.55 5.81 11.77
C PRO A 227 21.31 5.49 13.24
N PRO A 228 20.10 5.07 13.61
CA PRO A 228 19.83 4.58 14.95
C PRO A 228 20.52 3.22 15.17
N ARG A 229 20.67 2.81 16.41
CA ARG A 229 21.18 1.48 16.71
C ARG A 229 20.08 0.43 16.47
N LEU A 230 20.18 -0.25 15.35
CA LEU A 230 19.27 -1.36 15.01
C LEU A 230 19.66 -2.66 15.72
N PRO A 231 18.74 -3.63 15.86
CA PRO A 231 19.05 -4.98 16.31
C PRO A 231 20.09 -5.65 15.39
N VAL A 232 20.86 -6.58 15.92
CA VAL A 232 21.79 -7.39 15.14
C VAL A 232 21.02 -8.40 14.26
N GLU A 233 21.67 -8.91 13.22
CA GLU A 233 21.03 -9.77 12.22
C GLU A 233 20.34 -10.99 12.83
N GLU A 234 20.98 -11.66 13.80
CA GLU A 234 20.39 -12.81 14.47
C GLU A 234 19.10 -12.47 15.20
N THR A 235 19.02 -11.27 15.80
CA THR A 235 17.78 -10.79 16.43
C THR A 235 16.71 -10.48 15.40
N LEU A 236 17.07 -9.89 14.25
CA LEU A 236 16.14 -9.60 13.16
C LEU A 236 15.53 -10.89 12.59
N VAL A 237 16.34 -11.92 12.40
CA VAL A 237 15.89 -13.25 11.95
C VAL A 237 14.93 -13.87 12.97
N ASP A 238 15.30 -13.86 14.27
CA ASP A 238 14.43 -14.40 15.34
C ASP A 238 13.08 -13.67 15.40
N ILE A 239 13.09 -12.34 15.31
CA ILE A 239 11.87 -11.53 15.25
C ILE A 239 11.02 -11.94 14.05
N TYR A 240 11.62 -12.03 12.86
CA TYR A 240 10.90 -12.31 11.63
C TYR A 240 10.28 -13.72 11.63
N GLU A 241 11.07 -14.75 11.97
CA GLU A 241 10.60 -16.14 11.96
C GLU A 241 9.46 -16.36 12.97
N ARG A 242 9.63 -15.88 14.18
CA ARG A 242 8.62 -16.01 15.25
C ARG A 242 7.38 -15.17 14.96
N GLY A 243 7.54 -13.98 14.39
CA GLY A 243 6.43 -13.13 14.00
C GLY A 243 5.59 -13.75 12.88
N MET A 244 6.26 -14.33 11.88
CA MET A 244 5.56 -15.08 10.82
C MET A 244 4.73 -16.25 11.38
N GLN A 245 5.30 -17.00 12.34
CA GLN A 245 4.59 -18.09 12.99
C GLN A 245 3.38 -17.57 13.79
N LEU A 246 3.57 -16.51 14.58
CA LEU A 246 2.50 -15.89 15.36
C LEU A 246 1.34 -15.41 14.48
N LEU A 247 1.64 -14.78 13.33
CA LEU A 247 0.63 -14.36 12.38
C LEU A 247 -0.11 -15.55 11.76
N ALA A 248 0.61 -16.59 11.35
CA ALA A 248 0.03 -17.81 10.79
C ALA A 248 -0.90 -18.53 11.80
N ASP A 249 -0.49 -18.65 13.06
CA ASP A 249 -1.27 -19.26 14.14
C ASP A 249 -2.58 -18.50 14.43
N ASN A 250 -2.64 -17.20 14.02
CA ASN A 250 -3.80 -16.34 14.17
C ASN A 250 -4.57 -16.12 12.86
N ASN A 251 -4.42 -17.02 11.87
CA ASN A 251 -5.11 -17.00 10.57
C ASN A 251 -4.76 -15.80 9.67
N TYR A 252 -3.56 -15.26 9.78
CA TYR A 252 -3.00 -14.30 8.83
C TYR A 252 -1.99 -15.00 7.93
N ALA A 253 -2.43 -15.39 6.74
CA ALA A 253 -1.57 -16.04 5.75
C ALA A 253 -0.75 -14.98 5.00
N ARG A 254 0.57 -15.22 4.90
CA ARG A 254 1.44 -14.40 4.06
C ARG A 254 1.11 -14.63 2.58
N TYR A 255 0.92 -13.59 1.79
CA TYR A 255 0.67 -13.68 0.36
C TYR A 255 1.69 -12.92 -0.51
N GLU A 256 2.52 -12.06 0.12
CA GLU A 256 3.68 -11.40 -0.47
C GLU A 256 4.75 -11.17 0.60
N ILE A 257 5.79 -10.37 0.34
CA ILE A 257 6.99 -10.27 1.22
C ILE A 257 6.62 -9.82 2.64
N SER A 258 5.79 -8.79 2.77
CA SER A 258 5.50 -8.11 4.04
C SER A 258 4.01 -8.01 4.35
N ALA A 259 3.14 -8.68 3.58
CA ALA A 259 1.71 -8.58 3.78
C ALA A 259 1.06 -9.91 4.14
N PHE A 260 0.22 -9.83 5.16
CA PHE A 260 -0.48 -10.93 5.78
C PHE A 260 -1.97 -10.64 5.82
N ALA A 261 -2.80 -11.57 5.40
CA ALA A 261 -4.23 -11.35 5.32
C ALA A 261 -5.02 -12.56 5.81
N ARG A 262 -6.22 -12.29 6.31
CA ARG A 262 -7.24 -13.31 6.48
C ARG A 262 -7.68 -13.87 5.13
N PRO A 263 -8.23 -15.08 5.05
CA PRO A 263 -8.68 -15.67 3.79
C PRO A 263 -9.61 -14.74 3.01
N GLY A 264 -9.28 -14.47 1.74
CA GLY A 264 -10.05 -13.60 0.85
C GLY A 264 -9.94 -12.10 1.15
N ARG A 265 -8.94 -11.68 1.97
CA ARG A 265 -8.72 -10.28 2.36
C ARG A 265 -7.38 -9.72 1.92
N GLN A 266 -6.70 -10.38 0.98
CA GLN A 266 -5.50 -9.86 0.35
C GLN A 266 -5.82 -8.54 -0.37
N SER A 267 -4.89 -7.57 -0.32
CA SER A 267 -5.05 -6.33 -1.08
C SER A 267 -5.03 -6.61 -2.59
N VAL A 268 -6.08 -6.24 -3.27
CA VAL A 268 -6.21 -6.38 -4.72
C VAL A 268 -5.13 -5.55 -5.42
N HIS A 269 -4.89 -4.33 -4.92
CA HIS A 269 -3.87 -3.44 -5.46
C HIS A 269 -2.46 -4.03 -5.34
N ASN A 270 -2.08 -4.58 -4.17
CA ASN A 270 -0.78 -5.24 -4.00
C ASN A 270 -0.65 -6.46 -4.92
N GLN A 271 -1.68 -7.29 -4.99
CA GLN A 271 -1.67 -8.46 -5.88
C GLN A 271 -1.48 -8.07 -7.34
N ASN A 272 -2.01 -6.93 -7.77
CA ASN A 272 -1.80 -6.46 -9.14
C ASN A 272 -0.31 -6.27 -9.45
N TYR A 273 0.45 -5.65 -8.56
CA TYR A 273 1.90 -5.51 -8.72
C TYR A 273 2.61 -6.87 -8.78
N TRP A 274 2.30 -7.77 -7.84
CA TRP A 274 2.95 -9.09 -7.77
C TRP A 274 2.61 -10.00 -8.95
N ARG A 275 1.46 -9.82 -9.58
CA ARG A 275 1.05 -10.52 -10.79
C ARG A 275 1.44 -9.79 -12.08
N PHE A 276 2.22 -8.74 -11.93
CA PHE A 276 2.71 -7.93 -13.05
C PHE A 276 1.61 -7.24 -13.86
N GLY A 277 0.48 -6.92 -13.24
CA GLY A 277 -0.62 -6.17 -13.83
C GLY A 277 -0.23 -4.73 -14.20
N ASP A 278 -1.09 -4.05 -14.94
CA ASP A 278 -0.90 -2.66 -15.34
C ASP A 278 -1.43 -1.70 -14.28
N TYR A 279 -0.88 -0.50 -14.26
CA TYR A 279 -1.38 0.57 -13.40
C TYR A 279 -1.07 1.95 -13.97
N LEU A 280 -2.05 2.84 -13.85
CA LEU A 280 -1.89 4.27 -14.06
C LEU A 280 -1.38 4.90 -12.77
N GLY A 281 -0.35 5.74 -12.87
CA GLY A 281 0.17 6.53 -11.77
C GLY A 281 -0.14 8.01 -11.96
N ILE A 282 -0.93 8.59 -11.06
CA ILE A 282 -1.41 9.97 -11.11
C ILE A 282 -0.81 10.77 -9.96
N GLY A 283 -0.40 12.00 -10.23
CA GLY A 283 0.13 12.94 -9.25
C GLY A 283 1.66 12.99 -9.17
N ALA A 284 2.16 13.98 -8.45
CA ALA A 284 3.58 14.32 -8.41
C ALA A 284 4.45 13.19 -7.84
N GLY A 285 5.37 12.68 -8.65
CA GLY A 285 6.25 11.57 -8.30
C GLY A 285 5.63 10.18 -8.43
N ALA A 286 4.40 10.06 -8.95
CA ALA A 286 3.78 8.78 -9.23
C ALA A 286 4.51 8.04 -10.37
N HIS A 287 4.47 6.72 -10.31
CA HIS A 287 4.95 5.83 -11.36
C HIS A 287 3.78 5.09 -11.97
N GLY A 288 3.88 4.76 -13.26
CA GLY A 288 2.92 3.96 -13.97
C GLY A 288 3.59 2.82 -14.75
N LYS A 289 2.80 1.81 -15.10
CA LYS A 289 3.20 0.71 -15.98
C LYS A 289 2.01 0.34 -16.86
N LEU A 290 2.20 0.40 -18.17
CA LEU A 290 1.22 -0.02 -19.15
C LEU A 290 1.85 -1.00 -20.13
N THR A 291 1.11 -2.04 -20.44
CA THR A 291 1.44 -2.99 -21.51
C THR A 291 0.62 -2.63 -22.74
N VAL A 292 1.29 -2.27 -23.81
CA VAL A 292 0.66 -1.94 -25.10
C VAL A 292 1.26 -2.88 -26.15
N GLU A 293 0.43 -3.69 -26.78
CA GLU A 293 0.88 -4.78 -27.65
C GLU A 293 1.89 -5.68 -26.89
N ASP A 294 3.13 -5.81 -27.39
CA ASP A 294 4.19 -6.61 -26.80
C ASP A 294 5.18 -5.79 -25.96
N LYS A 295 4.89 -4.49 -25.71
CA LYS A 295 5.81 -3.56 -25.06
C LYS A 295 5.29 -3.11 -23.72
N ILE A 296 6.22 -2.98 -22.77
CA ILE A 296 5.95 -2.42 -21.45
C ILE A 296 6.46 -0.99 -21.44
N TYR A 297 5.57 -0.07 -21.13
CA TYR A 297 5.86 1.32 -20.92
C TYR A 297 5.88 1.62 -19.42
N ARG A 298 6.91 2.34 -18.97
CA ARG A 298 7.02 2.86 -17.61
C ARG A 298 6.92 4.37 -17.64
N THR A 299 6.03 4.92 -16.85
CA THR A 299 5.89 6.37 -16.70
C THR A 299 6.40 6.79 -15.33
N THR A 300 6.94 7.99 -15.23
CA THR A 300 7.38 8.61 -13.99
C THR A 300 6.98 10.07 -14.04
N LYS A 301 6.23 10.52 -13.05
CA LYS A 301 5.84 11.93 -12.92
C LYS A 301 6.93 12.72 -12.23
N THR A 302 7.04 13.99 -12.59
CA THR A 302 7.95 14.92 -11.92
C THR A 302 7.58 15.05 -10.44
N ARG A 303 8.57 15.09 -9.56
CA ARG A 303 8.38 15.37 -8.14
C ARG A 303 8.07 16.84 -7.93
N LEU A 304 7.36 17.18 -6.86
CA LEU A 304 7.18 18.57 -6.42
C LEU A 304 8.50 19.16 -5.95
#